data_eb2840ad42f4324ce574bd6f73cd2b91
#
_entry.id   eb2840ad42f4324ce574bd6f73cd2b91
#
_cell.length_a   1.000
_cell.length_b   1.000
_cell.length_c   1.000
_cell.angle_alpha   90.00
_cell.angle_beta   90.00
_cell.angle_gamma   90.00
#
_symmetry.space_group_name_H-M   'P 1'
#
loop_
_entity.id
_entity.type
_entity.pdbx_description
1 polymer ?
#
loop_
_entity_poly.entity_id
_entity_poly.type
_entity_poly.pdbx_seq_one_letter_code
_entity_poly.pdbx_strand_id
1 'polypeptide(L)'
;TSRGYWIRETVEEIPGLKSGPFVRLGDGRLLTVEGNACCVSGDEGKTWDEHPIFADPDCFEIRVERTLVRTRSGAIVLFFANDKERANWEWQEDLADSPRAMLPTYAVRSLDEGRTWQDLQKLHDDWTGANRDLIETRDGCIVASSMMMRHNPGRHAVATYTSRTNGFNWIRSNVIDLGGVGHHSGVTEATVEQLGDGRLWMLMRTNWGVFWEAHSADEGLCWQGFRPTTIDASSAPGLLQRLQSGRLFLIWNRAQPEGRDDYPLSGGDGVSSEVAHSNHRGELSVMLSEDDGATWTQPVVIARVTEDSEGKCLSYPRVFEARPGEIWVTTTYAGFGGYLSVRLFERDFV
;
A
#
# COMPACT_ATOMS: atom_id res chain seq x y z
N THR A 1 27.64 -13.65 -10.05
CA THR A 1 26.68 -14.08 -9.00
C THR A 1 25.31 -13.55 -9.40
N SER A 2 24.38 -14.46 -9.74
CA SER A 2 23.01 -14.06 -10.07
C SER A 2 22.40 -13.41 -8.83
N ARG A 3 21.88 -12.19 -8.97
CA ARG A 3 21.26 -11.44 -7.84
C ARG A 3 19.91 -12.05 -7.40
N GLY A 4 19.45 -13.10 -8.11
CA GLY A 4 18.16 -13.76 -7.88
C GLY A 4 16.95 -12.98 -8.40
N TYR A 5 17.18 -11.87 -9.12
CA TYR A 5 16.18 -11.09 -9.85
C TYR A 5 16.76 -10.46 -11.09
N TRP A 6 15.88 -10.17 -12.04
CA TRP A 6 16.11 -9.39 -13.25
C TRP A 6 15.39 -8.06 -13.14
N ILE A 7 15.99 -7.01 -13.63
CA ILE A 7 15.38 -5.69 -13.82
C ILE A 7 15.48 -5.31 -15.31
N ARG A 8 14.47 -4.57 -15.78
CA ARG A 8 14.42 -4.08 -17.17
C ARG A 8 15.59 -3.13 -17.46
N GLU A 9 16.07 -3.09 -18.70
CA GLU A 9 17.22 -2.24 -19.10
C GLU A 9 17.01 -0.74 -18.87
N THR A 10 15.76 -0.26 -18.93
CA THR A 10 15.39 1.14 -18.65
C THR A 10 15.18 1.43 -17.16
N VAL A 11 15.38 0.45 -16.29
CA VAL A 11 15.19 0.54 -14.83
C VAL A 11 16.55 0.43 -14.15
N GLU A 12 16.81 1.31 -13.20
CA GLU A 12 18.08 1.35 -12.47
C GLU A 12 17.88 0.95 -11.01
N GLU A 13 18.75 0.11 -10.47
CA GLU A 13 18.74 -0.22 -9.04
C GLU A 13 19.24 0.96 -8.20
N ILE A 14 18.62 1.18 -7.03
CA ILE A 14 19.06 2.14 -6.01
C ILE A 14 19.55 1.36 -4.78
N PRO A 15 20.82 0.98 -4.72
CA PRO A 15 21.33 0.18 -3.61
C PRO A 15 21.28 0.95 -2.28
N GLY A 16 20.91 0.29 -1.19
CA GLY A 16 20.96 0.85 0.16
C GLY A 16 19.89 1.87 0.51
N LEU A 17 18.92 2.12 -0.40
CA LEU A 17 17.78 2.96 -0.11
C LEU A 17 16.90 2.28 0.96
N LYS A 18 16.41 3.03 1.94
CA LYS A 18 15.42 2.55 2.92
C LYS A 18 14.11 2.13 2.22
N SER A 19 13.30 1.32 2.90
CA SER A 19 12.10 0.73 2.28
C SER A 19 10.97 1.73 1.96
N GLY A 20 11.02 2.97 2.48
CA GLY A 20 9.93 3.94 2.36
C GLY A 20 8.74 3.62 3.30
N PRO A 21 7.59 4.27 3.11
CA PRO A 21 7.31 5.34 2.15
C PRO A 21 8.15 6.60 2.39
N PHE A 22 8.31 7.43 1.34
CA PHE A 22 9.08 8.67 1.42
C PHE A 22 8.18 9.89 1.26
N VAL A 23 8.57 10.99 1.92
CA VAL A 23 8.04 12.33 1.64
C VAL A 23 9.20 13.30 1.48
N ARG A 24 9.01 14.37 0.68
CA ARG A 24 9.98 15.46 0.56
C ARG A 24 9.60 16.58 1.50
N LEU A 25 10.54 17.00 2.32
CA LEU A 25 10.39 18.10 3.27
C LEU A 25 10.41 19.47 2.55
N GLY A 26 10.01 20.52 3.22
CA GLY A 26 9.97 21.88 2.66
C GLY A 26 11.33 22.42 2.24
N ASP A 27 12.42 21.97 2.85
CA ASP A 27 13.80 22.30 2.51
C ASP A 27 14.44 21.36 1.46
N GLY A 28 13.66 20.43 0.92
CA GLY A 28 14.10 19.48 -0.12
C GLY A 28 14.69 18.17 0.40
N ARG A 29 14.90 18.01 1.72
CA ARG A 29 15.35 16.73 2.29
C ARG A 29 14.28 15.66 2.15
N LEU A 30 14.71 14.39 2.19
CA LEU A 30 13.81 13.23 2.26
C LEU A 30 13.52 12.88 3.71
N LEU A 31 12.29 12.43 3.96
CA LEU A 31 11.91 11.79 5.22
C LEU A 31 11.25 10.45 4.94
N THR A 32 11.57 9.46 5.74
CA THR A 32 10.88 8.17 5.84
C THR A 32 10.79 7.74 7.30
N VAL A 33 10.03 6.69 7.54
CA VAL A 33 9.93 6.06 8.87
C VAL A 33 10.43 4.63 8.75
N GLU A 34 11.31 4.20 9.66
CA GLU A 34 11.80 2.82 9.74
C GLU A 34 11.79 2.35 11.19
N GLY A 35 11.13 1.21 11.47
CA GLY A 35 10.80 0.87 12.85
C GLY A 35 10.09 2.03 13.54
N ASN A 36 10.53 2.39 14.74
CA ASN A 36 9.99 3.52 15.51
C ASN A 36 10.78 4.84 15.29
N ALA A 37 11.60 4.92 14.25
CA ALA A 37 12.43 6.09 13.97
C ALA A 37 11.92 6.86 12.74
N CYS A 38 11.88 8.18 12.88
CA CYS A 38 11.83 9.14 11.78
C CYS A 38 13.26 9.30 11.24
N CYS A 39 13.44 9.01 9.97
CA CYS A 39 14.74 9.04 9.29
C CYS A 39 14.75 10.17 8.27
N VAL A 40 15.69 11.10 8.37
CA VAL A 40 15.82 12.27 7.47
C VAL A 40 17.13 12.20 6.71
N SER A 41 17.10 12.42 5.40
CA SER A 41 18.27 12.42 4.52
C SER A 41 18.39 13.74 3.76
N GLY A 42 19.61 14.30 3.76
CA GLY A 42 19.96 15.46 2.95
C GLY A 42 20.68 15.14 1.63
N ASP A 43 20.90 13.87 1.33
CA ASP A 43 21.73 13.40 0.21
C ASP A 43 21.04 12.34 -0.66
N GLU A 44 19.72 12.46 -0.84
CA GLU A 44 18.89 11.55 -1.65
C GLU A 44 18.93 10.10 -1.14
N GLY A 45 18.87 9.92 0.17
CA GLY A 45 18.74 8.60 0.79
C GLY A 45 20.04 7.79 0.93
N LYS A 46 21.21 8.41 0.75
CA LYS A 46 22.50 7.74 0.93
C LYS A 46 22.88 7.63 2.40
N THR A 47 22.60 8.68 3.18
CA THR A 47 22.78 8.71 4.63
C THR A 47 21.53 9.22 5.33
N TRP A 48 21.34 8.84 6.60
CA TRP A 48 20.12 9.14 7.34
C TRP A 48 20.44 9.57 8.77
N ASP A 49 19.84 10.69 9.19
CA ASP A 49 19.75 11.08 10.59
C ASP A 49 18.46 10.51 11.17
N GLU A 50 18.53 9.85 12.33
CA GLU A 50 17.40 9.14 12.93
C GLU A 50 16.94 9.79 14.24
N HIS A 51 15.65 9.97 14.40
CA HIS A 51 15.01 10.53 15.58
C HIS A 51 13.83 9.63 16.03
N PRO A 52 13.63 9.45 17.35
CA PRO A 52 12.51 8.67 17.86
C PRO A 52 11.17 9.38 17.54
N ILE A 53 10.16 8.58 17.17
CA ILE A 53 8.79 9.08 16.96
C ILE A 53 8.05 9.16 18.30
N PHE A 54 8.26 8.19 19.18
CA PHE A 54 7.56 8.07 20.45
C PHE A 54 8.48 8.39 21.62
N ALA A 55 7.94 9.08 22.64
CA ALA A 55 8.64 9.31 23.91
C ALA A 55 8.89 8.01 24.67
N ASP A 56 7.96 7.04 24.56
CA ASP A 56 8.10 5.68 25.07
C ASP A 56 8.09 4.70 23.91
N PRO A 57 9.27 4.30 23.39
CA PRO A 57 9.36 3.41 22.23
C PRO A 57 8.92 1.98 22.54
N ASP A 58 8.86 1.57 23.82
CA ASP A 58 8.49 0.20 24.19
C ASP A 58 7.00 -0.09 24.04
N CYS A 59 6.17 0.95 24.00
CA CYS A 59 4.73 0.82 23.79
C CYS A 59 4.32 0.62 22.33
N PHE A 60 5.24 0.86 21.39
CA PHE A 60 4.94 0.84 19.96
C PHE A 60 5.95 0.03 19.17
N GLU A 61 5.45 -0.61 18.12
CA GLU A 61 6.23 -1.20 17.04
C GLU A 61 5.48 -0.93 15.73
N ILE A 62 5.99 0.05 14.98
CA ILE A 62 5.38 0.45 13.70
C ILE A 62 5.52 -0.68 12.71
N ARG A 63 4.37 -1.23 12.29
CA ARG A 63 4.32 -2.29 11.29
C ARG A 63 4.91 -1.85 9.95
N VAL A 64 5.47 -2.81 9.20
CA VAL A 64 6.11 -2.51 7.91
C VAL A 64 5.14 -1.93 6.88
N GLU A 65 3.87 -2.35 6.88
CA GLU A 65 2.80 -1.78 6.03
C GLU A 65 2.26 -0.47 6.64
N ARG A 66 3.11 0.51 6.74
CA ARG A 66 2.79 1.89 7.14
C ARG A 66 2.68 2.80 5.94
N THR A 67 1.97 3.89 6.09
CA THR A 67 1.84 4.93 5.08
C THR A 67 2.19 6.31 5.64
N LEU A 68 2.63 7.21 4.78
CA LEU A 68 3.16 8.52 5.16
C LEU A 68 2.77 9.55 4.10
N VAL A 69 2.28 10.70 4.53
CA VAL A 69 2.02 11.85 3.66
C VAL A 69 2.58 13.12 4.29
N ARG A 70 3.14 14.01 3.48
CA ARG A 70 3.38 15.40 3.84
C ARG A 70 2.36 16.27 3.11
N THR A 71 1.53 16.96 3.86
CA THR A 71 0.51 17.84 3.30
C THR A 71 1.12 19.10 2.73
N ARG A 72 0.38 19.79 1.86
CA ARG A 72 0.78 21.11 1.33
C ARG A 72 0.93 22.16 2.41
N SER A 73 0.24 22.02 3.55
CA SER A 73 0.42 22.87 4.73
C SER A 73 1.69 22.57 5.53
N GLY A 74 2.42 21.49 5.19
CA GLY A 74 3.66 21.06 5.85
C GLY A 74 3.47 20.04 6.97
N ALA A 75 2.24 19.68 7.35
CA ALA A 75 2.03 18.63 8.31
C ALA A 75 2.43 17.26 7.72
N ILE A 76 3.15 16.45 8.50
CA ILE A 76 3.49 15.07 8.14
C ILE A 76 2.60 14.15 8.97
N VAL A 77 1.92 13.23 8.31
CA VAL A 77 1.05 12.26 8.96
C VAL A 77 1.56 10.85 8.68
N LEU A 78 1.75 10.10 9.75
CA LEU A 78 2.06 8.68 9.72
C LEU A 78 0.81 7.89 10.15
N PHE A 79 0.44 6.92 9.34
CA PHE A 79 -0.67 6.01 9.58
C PHE A 79 -0.14 4.58 9.61
N PHE A 80 -0.37 3.84 10.71
CA PHE A 80 0.31 2.57 10.95
C PHE A 80 -0.50 1.63 11.84
N ALA A 81 -0.24 0.33 11.75
CA ALA A 81 -0.67 -0.66 12.73
C ALA A 81 0.43 -0.88 13.76
N ASN A 82 0.05 -1.13 15.04
CA ASN A 82 0.98 -1.33 16.14
C ASN A 82 1.20 -2.82 16.42
N ASP A 83 2.34 -3.36 15.98
CA ASP A 83 2.67 -4.79 16.19
C ASP A 83 2.88 -5.15 17.68
N LYS A 84 3.15 -4.19 18.59
CA LYS A 84 3.18 -4.43 20.04
C LYS A 84 1.84 -4.87 20.61
N GLU A 85 0.75 -4.42 20.02
CA GLU A 85 -0.62 -4.79 20.44
C GLU A 85 -1.18 -5.96 19.61
N ARG A 86 -0.39 -6.51 18.69
CA ARG A 86 -0.82 -7.67 17.90
C ARG A 86 -1.08 -8.87 18.82
N ALA A 87 -2.30 -9.39 18.78
CA ALA A 87 -2.73 -10.50 19.63
C ALA A 87 -3.77 -11.40 18.97
N ASN A 88 -3.86 -12.62 19.49
CA ASN A 88 -4.97 -13.57 19.30
C ASN A 88 -5.32 -13.90 17.84
N TRP A 89 -4.39 -13.77 16.89
CA TRP A 89 -4.60 -14.31 15.56
C TRP A 89 -4.55 -15.82 15.59
N GLU A 90 -5.76 -16.42 15.57
CA GLU A 90 -5.96 -17.86 15.57
C GLU A 90 -7.23 -18.17 14.77
N TRP A 91 -7.06 -18.73 13.58
CA TRP A 91 -8.19 -19.12 12.77
C TRP A 91 -8.84 -20.38 13.35
N GLN A 92 -10.12 -20.29 13.68
CA GLN A 92 -10.93 -21.37 14.21
C GLN A 92 -11.80 -21.92 13.07
N GLU A 93 -11.47 -23.12 12.58
CA GLU A 93 -12.13 -23.69 11.39
C GLU A 93 -13.61 -23.98 11.62
N ASP A 94 -13.99 -24.38 12.82
CA ASP A 94 -15.38 -24.64 13.21
C ASP A 94 -16.26 -23.38 13.21
N LEU A 95 -15.66 -22.23 13.44
CA LEU A 95 -16.33 -20.92 13.36
C LEU A 95 -16.11 -20.25 12.00
N ALA A 96 -15.16 -20.75 11.21
CA ALA A 96 -14.62 -20.06 10.03
C ALA A 96 -14.27 -18.60 10.33
N ASP A 97 -13.55 -18.34 11.44
CA ASP A 97 -13.28 -16.99 11.95
C ASP A 97 -12.04 -16.96 12.85
N SER A 98 -11.54 -15.75 13.11
CA SER A 98 -10.57 -15.43 14.16
C SER A 98 -11.15 -14.33 15.07
N PRO A 99 -12.12 -14.65 15.93
CA PRO A 99 -12.99 -13.64 16.58
C PRO A 99 -12.30 -12.78 17.63
N ARG A 100 -11.06 -13.08 18.00
CA ARG A 100 -10.27 -12.34 18.98
C ARG A 100 -9.02 -11.71 18.40
N ALA A 101 -8.85 -11.79 17.08
CA ALA A 101 -7.69 -11.20 16.41
C ALA A 101 -7.67 -9.68 16.61
N MET A 102 -6.52 -9.16 17.00
CA MET A 102 -6.31 -7.73 17.26
C MET A 102 -4.99 -7.27 16.66
N LEU A 103 -5.04 -6.18 15.93
CA LEU A 103 -3.89 -5.44 15.41
C LEU A 103 -4.36 -3.99 15.16
N PRO A 104 -4.33 -3.12 16.17
CA PRO A 104 -4.95 -1.80 16.07
C PRO A 104 -4.21 -0.85 15.15
N THR A 105 -4.96 0.05 14.54
CA THR A 105 -4.47 1.12 13.68
C THR A 105 -4.39 2.45 14.40
N TYR A 106 -3.30 3.15 14.16
CA TYR A 106 -2.98 4.46 14.73
C TYR A 106 -2.67 5.49 13.65
N ALA A 107 -2.87 6.75 14.01
CA ALA A 107 -2.31 7.89 13.31
C ALA A 107 -1.55 8.77 14.29
N VAL A 108 -0.44 9.37 13.82
CA VAL A 108 0.36 10.35 14.55
C VAL A 108 0.86 11.39 13.55
N ARG A 109 1.04 12.64 13.98
CA ARG A 109 1.47 13.70 13.09
C ARG A 109 2.67 14.50 13.62
N SER A 110 3.42 15.11 12.71
CA SER A 110 4.43 16.12 12.97
C SER A 110 4.06 17.42 12.29
N LEU A 111 4.27 18.54 12.98
CA LEU A 111 4.05 19.90 12.45
C LEU A 111 5.37 20.69 12.28
N ASP A 112 6.51 20.03 12.47
CA ASP A 112 7.85 20.64 12.50
C ASP A 112 8.88 19.85 11.68
N GLU A 113 8.45 19.31 10.51
CA GLU A 113 9.29 18.57 9.58
C GLU A 113 9.90 17.28 10.18
N GLY A 114 9.12 16.58 11.03
CA GLY A 114 9.50 15.28 11.61
C GLY A 114 10.37 15.37 12.87
N ARG A 115 10.62 16.55 13.42
CA ARG A 115 11.44 16.71 14.63
C ARG A 115 10.72 16.24 15.88
N THR A 116 9.43 16.56 15.99
CA THR A 116 8.56 16.07 17.06
C THR A 116 7.26 15.52 16.50
N TRP A 117 6.69 14.56 17.22
CA TRP A 117 5.45 13.89 16.83
C TRP A 117 4.42 14.03 17.93
N GLN A 118 3.17 14.31 17.55
CA GLN A 118 2.08 14.66 18.48
C GLN A 118 0.74 14.13 17.99
N ASP A 119 -0.29 14.26 18.84
CA ASP A 119 -1.67 13.87 18.54
C ASP A 119 -1.80 12.42 18.09
N LEU A 120 -1.11 11.53 18.79
CA LEU A 120 -1.23 10.09 18.58
C LEU A 120 -2.66 9.62 18.87
N GLN A 121 -3.29 8.95 17.94
CA GLN A 121 -4.67 8.49 18.04
C GLN A 121 -4.79 7.04 17.60
N LYS A 122 -5.46 6.22 18.41
CA LYS A 122 -5.96 4.90 18.01
C LYS A 122 -7.26 5.09 17.24
N LEU A 123 -7.31 4.59 16.01
CA LEU A 123 -8.46 4.77 15.12
C LEU A 123 -9.42 3.57 15.15
N HIS A 124 -8.90 2.37 15.30
CA HIS A 124 -9.69 1.18 15.62
C HIS A 124 -8.84 0.11 16.32
N ASP A 125 -9.51 -0.79 17.05
CA ASP A 125 -8.89 -1.89 17.81
C ASP A 125 -8.91 -3.23 17.07
N ASP A 126 -9.61 -3.34 15.94
CA ASP A 126 -9.80 -4.56 15.17
C ASP A 126 -8.52 -5.01 14.47
N TRP A 127 -8.55 -6.18 13.82
CA TRP A 127 -7.43 -6.67 13.04
C TRP A 127 -7.21 -5.83 11.77
N THR A 128 -6.15 -5.06 11.77
CA THR A 128 -5.66 -4.37 10.57
C THR A 128 -4.58 -5.22 9.92
N GLY A 129 -4.88 -5.90 8.86
CA GLY A 129 -3.86 -6.66 8.11
C GLY A 129 -2.78 -5.75 7.56
N ALA A 130 -3.17 -4.68 6.88
CA ALA A 130 -2.27 -3.68 6.33
C ALA A 130 -2.93 -2.30 6.16
N ASN A 131 -2.12 -1.27 6.23
CA ASN A 131 -2.42 0.09 5.81
C ASN A 131 -1.61 0.37 4.53
N ARG A 132 -2.31 0.62 3.40
CA ARG A 132 -1.64 0.60 2.11
C ARG A 132 -1.48 1.96 1.46
N ASP A 133 -2.37 2.91 1.76
CA ASP A 133 -2.36 4.19 1.10
C ASP A 133 -2.77 5.34 2.01
N LEU A 134 -2.22 6.52 1.72
CA LEU A 134 -2.47 7.76 2.44
C LEU A 134 -2.21 8.92 1.49
N ILE A 135 -3.25 9.60 1.08
CA ILE A 135 -3.18 10.70 0.13
C ILE A 135 -3.68 12.02 0.74
N GLU A 136 -3.25 13.15 0.16
CA GLU A 136 -3.88 14.46 0.36
C GLU A 136 -4.65 14.84 -0.91
N THR A 137 -5.95 15.07 -0.80
CA THR A 137 -6.78 15.55 -1.91
C THR A 137 -6.46 16.99 -2.28
N ARG A 138 -6.94 17.46 -3.45
CA ARG A 138 -6.77 18.85 -3.89
C ARG A 138 -7.34 19.89 -2.91
N ASP A 139 -8.36 19.50 -2.14
CA ASP A 139 -9.00 20.37 -1.13
C ASP A 139 -8.33 20.27 0.25
N GLY A 140 -7.21 19.55 0.36
CA GLY A 140 -6.41 19.42 1.60
C GLY A 140 -6.97 18.40 2.58
N CYS A 141 -7.87 17.53 2.14
CA CYS A 141 -8.33 16.43 2.93
C CYS A 141 -7.34 15.25 2.87
N ILE A 142 -7.03 14.66 4.00
CA ILE A 142 -6.20 13.46 4.07
C ILE A 142 -7.12 12.24 4.09
N VAL A 143 -6.83 11.26 3.24
CA VAL A 143 -7.60 10.01 3.16
C VAL A 143 -6.65 8.83 3.28
N ALA A 144 -6.84 8.00 4.30
CA ALA A 144 -6.08 6.78 4.57
C ALA A 144 -6.92 5.55 4.27
N SER A 145 -6.39 4.58 3.55
CA SER A 145 -7.03 3.27 3.39
C SER A 145 -6.55 2.31 4.48
N SER A 146 -7.46 1.58 5.07
CA SER A 146 -7.19 0.60 6.12
C SER A 146 -7.99 -0.68 5.88
N MET A 147 -7.31 -1.79 6.05
CA MET A 147 -7.93 -3.11 6.05
C MET A 147 -8.47 -3.40 7.45
N MET A 148 -9.53 -4.16 7.55
CA MET A 148 -10.09 -4.64 8.81
C MET A 148 -10.68 -6.04 8.63
N MET A 149 -10.94 -6.72 9.74
CA MET A 149 -11.60 -8.01 9.73
C MET A 149 -13.09 -7.88 10.01
N ARG A 150 -13.89 -8.64 9.29
CA ARG A 150 -15.30 -8.91 9.59
C ARG A 150 -15.42 -10.31 10.15
N HIS A 151 -16.42 -10.52 11.00
CA HIS A 151 -16.65 -11.75 11.73
C HIS A 151 -18.00 -12.40 11.34
N ASN A 152 -18.14 -13.70 11.62
CA ASN A 152 -19.37 -14.48 11.44
C ASN A 152 -19.88 -14.54 9.98
N PRO A 153 -19.17 -15.12 9.02
CA PRO A 153 -17.83 -15.72 9.07
C PRO A 153 -16.72 -14.69 8.93
N GLY A 154 -15.49 -15.11 9.28
CA GLY A 154 -14.30 -14.30 9.18
C GLY A 154 -13.92 -14.00 7.72
N ARG A 155 -13.66 -12.74 7.43
CA ARG A 155 -13.20 -12.22 6.14
C ARG A 155 -12.65 -10.81 6.29
N HIS A 156 -11.97 -10.36 5.27
CA HIS A 156 -11.46 -9.00 5.26
C HIS A 156 -12.43 -8.01 4.61
N ALA A 157 -12.33 -6.78 5.06
CA ALA A 157 -13.04 -5.62 4.55
C ALA A 157 -12.11 -4.40 4.53
N VAL A 158 -12.51 -3.34 3.86
CA VAL A 158 -11.76 -2.08 3.78
C VAL A 158 -12.62 -0.93 4.28
N ALA A 159 -12.00 0.02 4.95
CA ALA A 159 -12.56 1.33 5.22
C ALA A 159 -11.50 2.40 4.98
N THR A 160 -11.93 3.65 4.81
CA THR A 160 -11.04 4.79 4.84
C THR A 160 -11.24 5.63 6.08
N TYR A 161 -10.19 6.34 6.45
CA TYR A 161 -10.21 7.37 7.48
C TYR A 161 -9.86 8.70 6.83
N THR A 162 -10.71 9.70 7.06
CA THR A 162 -10.64 11.01 6.44
C THR A 162 -10.38 12.08 7.48
N SER A 163 -9.41 12.97 7.22
CA SER A 163 -9.10 14.10 8.08
C SER A 163 -9.05 15.40 7.29
N ARG A 164 -9.80 16.41 7.74
CA ARG A 164 -9.75 17.80 7.23
C ARG A 164 -8.93 18.71 8.13
N THR A 165 -8.24 18.17 9.11
CA THR A 165 -7.54 18.89 10.15
C THR A 165 -6.06 18.52 10.25
N ASN A 166 -5.43 18.17 9.11
CA ASN A 166 -4.04 17.74 9.05
C ASN A 166 -3.74 16.57 10.01
N GLY A 167 -4.61 15.55 10.05
CA GLY A 167 -4.44 14.38 10.90
C GLY A 167 -4.81 14.58 12.37
N PHE A 168 -5.40 15.73 12.77
CA PHE A 168 -5.82 15.96 14.15
C PHE A 168 -7.13 15.23 14.53
N ASN A 169 -8.10 15.18 13.62
CA ASN A 169 -9.34 14.43 13.80
C ASN A 169 -9.60 13.55 12.59
N TRP A 170 -10.19 12.38 12.82
CA TRP A 170 -10.46 11.39 11.79
C TRP A 170 -11.93 10.93 11.81
N ILE A 171 -12.50 10.75 10.63
CA ILE A 171 -13.84 10.19 10.44
C ILE A 171 -13.68 8.94 9.59
N ARG A 172 -14.23 7.82 10.06
CA ARG A 172 -14.25 6.56 9.32
C ARG A 172 -15.39 6.54 8.31
N SER A 173 -15.12 6.03 7.11
CA SER A 173 -16.12 5.80 6.06
C SER A 173 -17.08 4.65 6.40
N ASN A 174 -18.03 4.40 5.48
CA ASN A 174 -18.69 3.10 5.44
C ASN A 174 -17.65 1.99 5.24
N VAL A 175 -17.92 0.83 5.83
CA VAL A 175 -17.10 -0.37 5.64
C VAL A 175 -17.46 -1.02 4.31
N ILE A 176 -16.47 -1.30 3.48
CA ILE A 176 -16.60 -2.02 2.22
C ILE A 176 -16.38 -3.50 2.52
N ASP A 177 -17.48 -4.25 2.53
CA ASP A 177 -17.50 -5.69 2.75
C ASP A 177 -18.22 -6.32 1.55
N LEU A 178 -17.47 -7.04 0.72
CA LEU A 178 -18.00 -7.69 -0.49
C LEU A 178 -18.25 -9.19 -0.28
N GLY A 179 -18.20 -9.66 0.97
CA GLY A 179 -18.42 -11.06 1.31
C GLY A 179 -17.15 -11.92 1.22
N GLY A 180 -17.36 -13.23 1.15
CA GLY A 180 -16.30 -14.25 1.18
C GLY A 180 -16.15 -14.91 2.54
N VAL A 181 -15.43 -16.03 2.58
CA VAL A 181 -15.08 -16.78 3.79
C VAL A 181 -13.62 -17.22 3.71
N GLY A 182 -12.88 -17.01 4.80
CA GLY A 182 -11.47 -17.42 4.90
C GLY A 182 -10.56 -16.28 5.36
N HIS A 183 -9.44 -16.68 5.97
CA HIS A 183 -8.49 -15.72 6.56
C HIS A 183 -7.75 -14.84 5.53
N HIS A 184 -7.92 -15.07 4.23
CA HIS A 184 -7.46 -14.22 3.13
C HIS A 184 -8.59 -13.87 2.14
N SER A 185 -9.86 -14.11 2.50
CA SER A 185 -11.02 -13.79 1.66
C SER A 185 -11.53 -12.36 1.90
N GLY A 186 -12.37 -11.90 0.98
CA GLY A 186 -12.95 -10.56 1.00
C GLY A 186 -12.16 -9.56 0.19
N VAL A 187 -12.28 -8.28 0.54
CA VAL A 187 -11.50 -7.19 -0.03
C VAL A 187 -10.42 -6.75 0.95
N THR A 188 -9.23 -6.50 0.43
CA THR A 188 -8.05 -6.19 1.25
C THR A 188 -7.30 -5.01 0.66
N GLU A 189 -6.34 -4.48 1.36
CA GLU A 189 -5.19 -3.68 0.90
C GLU A 189 -5.47 -2.75 -0.28
N ALA A 190 -6.38 -1.80 -0.08
CA ALA A 190 -6.80 -0.86 -1.11
C ALA A 190 -5.82 0.29 -1.30
N THR A 191 -5.68 0.74 -2.55
CA THR A 191 -5.05 2.00 -2.93
C THR A 191 -6.11 3.01 -3.37
N VAL A 192 -5.86 4.30 -3.14
CA VAL A 192 -6.83 5.38 -3.40
C VAL A 192 -6.13 6.51 -4.14
N GLU A 193 -6.79 7.07 -5.15
CA GLU A 193 -6.30 8.28 -5.85
C GLU A 193 -7.44 9.22 -6.20
N GLN A 194 -7.15 10.51 -6.29
CA GLN A 194 -8.12 11.51 -6.70
C GLN A 194 -8.14 11.68 -8.23
N LEU A 195 -9.30 11.49 -8.84
CA LEU A 195 -9.54 11.67 -10.28
C LEU A 195 -9.59 13.15 -10.67
N GLY A 196 -9.49 13.41 -11.97
CA GLY A 196 -9.58 14.76 -12.56
C GLY A 196 -10.85 15.50 -12.22
N ASP A 197 -11.98 14.79 -12.10
CA ASP A 197 -13.29 15.35 -11.74
C ASP A 197 -13.50 15.60 -10.24
N GLY A 198 -12.50 15.27 -9.41
CA GLY A 198 -12.52 15.47 -7.95
C GLY A 198 -12.98 14.28 -7.13
N ARG A 199 -13.61 13.28 -7.75
CA ARG A 199 -13.95 12.04 -7.05
C ARG A 199 -12.69 11.28 -6.65
N LEU A 200 -12.82 10.45 -5.61
CA LEU A 200 -11.80 9.47 -5.27
C LEU A 200 -12.13 8.14 -5.93
N TRP A 201 -11.11 7.46 -6.41
CA TRP A 201 -11.16 6.12 -6.95
C TRP A 201 -10.32 5.19 -6.08
N MET A 202 -10.90 4.08 -5.69
CA MET A 202 -10.25 3.03 -4.90
C MET A 202 -10.10 1.78 -5.76
N LEU A 203 -8.90 1.19 -5.76
CA LEU A 203 -8.67 -0.16 -6.26
C LEU A 203 -8.39 -1.08 -5.06
N MET A 204 -9.14 -2.17 -4.96
CA MET A 204 -9.09 -3.14 -3.86
C MET A 204 -8.52 -4.46 -4.36
N ARG A 205 -7.54 -5.01 -3.63
CA ARG A 205 -7.08 -6.37 -3.82
C ARG A 205 -8.20 -7.35 -3.49
N THR A 206 -8.37 -8.37 -4.33
CA THR A 206 -9.30 -9.48 -4.14
C THR A 206 -8.66 -10.81 -4.51
N ASN A 207 -9.37 -11.91 -4.25
CA ASN A 207 -9.04 -13.25 -4.73
C ASN A 207 -9.78 -13.63 -6.03
N TRP A 208 -10.38 -12.64 -6.73
CA TRP A 208 -11.24 -12.90 -7.91
C TRP A 208 -10.53 -12.63 -9.24
N GLY A 209 -9.19 -12.60 -9.25
CA GLY A 209 -8.36 -12.50 -10.46
C GLY A 209 -8.27 -11.12 -11.08
N VAL A 210 -9.00 -10.13 -10.53
CA VAL A 210 -8.97 -8.73 -10.94
C VAL A 210 -9.04 -7.82 -9.71
N PHE A 211 -8.59 -6.56 -9.84
CA PHE A 211 -8.96 -5.56 -8.85
C PHE A 211 -10.46 -5.26 -8.89
N TRP A 212 -11.02 -4.99 -7.73
CA TRP A 212 -12.33 -4.37 -7.61
C TRP A 212 -12.18 -2.88 -7.35
N GLU A 213 -13.19 -2.11 -7.74
CA GLU A 213 -13.16 -0.67 -7.59
C GLU A 213 -14.35 -0.13 -6.83
N ALA A 214 -14.18 1.07 -6.28
CA ALA A 214 -15.23 1.90 -5.71
C ALA A 214 -14.90 3.37 -5.93
N HIS A 215 -15.92 4.23 -5.85
CA HIS A 215 -15.76 5.67 -5.98
C HIS A 215 -16.38 6.39 -4.77
N SER A 216 -15.80 7.54 -4.42
CA SER A 216 -16.36 8.45 -3.43
C SER A 216 -16.41 9.87 -4.00
N ALA A 217 -17.53 10.57 -3.77
CA ALA A 217 -17.74 11.96 -4.16
C ALA A 217 -17.68 12.93 -2.95
N ASP A 218 -17.33 12.42 -1.77
CA ASP A 218 -17.36 13.15 -0.50
C ASP A 218 -16.06 12.96 0.31
N GLU A 219 -14.92 12.92 -0.39
CA GLU A 219 -13.58 12.82 0.20
C GLU A 219 -13.37 11.52 1.02
N GLY A 220 -13.91 10.41 0.53
CA GLY A 220 -13.70 9.10 1.14
C GLY A 220 -14.59 8.80 2.35
N LEU A 221 -15.63 9.58 2.60
CA LEU A 221 -16.57 9.31 3.70
C LEU A 221 -17.61 8.24 3.32
N CYS A 222 -18.01 8.21 2.05
CA CYS A 222 -18.94 7.20 1.53
C CYS A 222 -18.43 6.65 0.19
N TRP A 223 -18.22 5.35 0.14
CA TRP A 223 -17.80 4.61 -1.04
C TRP A 223 -18.99 3.89 -1.68
N GLN A 224 -19.07 3.96 -3.01
CA GLN A 224 -20.18 3.44 -3.81
C GLN A 224 -19.68 2.86 -5.13
N GLY A 225 -20.56 2.17 -5.87
CA GLY A 225 -20.29 1.68 -7.23
C GLY A 225 -19.31 0.51 -7.26
N PHE A 226 -19.43 -0.41 -6.30
CA PHE A 226 -18.58 -1.60 -6.21
C PHE A 226 -18.72 -2.50 -7.41
N ARG A 227 -17.64 -2.74 -8.15
CA ARG A 227 -17.62 -3.62 -9.32
C ARG A 227 -16.20 -4.10 -9.63
N PRO A 228 -16.07 -5.22 -10.36
CA PRO A 228 -14.76 -5.63 -10.88
C PRO A 228 -14.27 -4.64 -11.93
N THR A 229 -12.95 -4.44 -11.97
CA THR A 229 -12.25 -3.77 -13.06
C THR A 229 -11.90 -4.76 -14.17
N THR A 230 -11.34 -4.27 -15.29
CA THR A 230 -10.71 -5.11 -16.31
C THR A 230 -9.22 -5.36 -16.06
N ILE A 231 -8.68 -4.87 -14.95
CA ILE A 231 -7.25 -4.99 -14.61
C ILE A 231 -7.04 -6.34 -13.93
N ASP A 232 -6.38 -7.27 -14.62
CA ASP A 232 -6.01 -8.57 -14.07
C ASP A 232 -5.03 -8.39 -12.91
N ALA A 233 -5.24 -9.12 -11.83
CA ALA A 233 -4.41 -9.02 -10.63
C ALA A 233 -4.30 -10.35 -9.91
N SER A 234 -3.12 -10.66 -9.42
CA SER A 234 -2.95 -11.73 -8.44
C SER A 234 -3.50 -11.29 -7.08
N SER A 235 -3.60 -12.23 -6.13
CA SER A 235 -3.90 -11.90 -4.74
C SER A 235 -2.70 -11.19 -4.08
N ALA A 236 -2.38 -9.98 -4.56
CA ALA A 236 -1.34 -9.10 -4.07
C ALA A 236 -1.78 -7.63 -4.22
N PRO A 237 -1.37 -6.73 -3.31
CA PRO A 237 -1.75 -5.33 -3.43
C PRO A 237 -1.02 -4.65 -4.58
N GLY A 238 -1.74 -3.80 -5.30
CA GLY A 238 -1.17 -2.78 -6.17
C GLY A 238 -0.97 -1.45 -5.45
N LEU A 239 -0.40 -0.49 -6.16
CA LEU A 239 -0.40 0.91 -5.77
C LEU A 239 -0.70 1.78 -6.98
N LEU A 240 -1.70 2.64 -6.81
CA LEU A 240 -2.12 3.66 -7.77
C LEU A 240 -1.63 5.01 -7.28
N GLN A 241 -1.01 5.79 -8.16
CA GLN A 241 -0.53 7.13 -7.83
C GLN A 241 -0.68 8.06 -9.02
N ARG A 242 -1.14 9.29 -8.79
CA ARG A 242 -1.06 10.36 -9.78
C ARG A 242 0.31 10.99 -9.78
N LEU A 243 0.95 10.98 -10.92
CA LEU A 243 2.24 11.64 -11.14
C LEU A 243 2.05 13.16 -11.33
N GLN A 244 3.14 13.91 -11.18
CA GLN A 244 3.16 15.37 -11.42
C GLN A 244 2.82 15.75 -12.87
N SER A 245 3.00 14.82 -13.82
CA SER A 245 2.53 14.96 -15.21
C SER A 245 1.01 14.98 -15.35
N GLY A 246 0.29 14.53 -14.31
CA GLY A 246 -1.16 14.33 -14.32
C GLY A 246 -1.58 12.90 -14.70
N ARG A 247 -0.67 12.04 -15.16
CA ARG A 247 -0.97 10.64 -15.46
C ARG A 247 -1.17 9.82 -14.19
N LEU A 248 -2.05 8.84 -14.27
CA LEU A 248 -2.11 7.77 -13.27
C LEU A 248 -1.02 6.73 -13.58
N PHE A 249 -0.31 6.32 -12.55
CA PHE A 249 0.67 5.25 -12.56
C PHE A 249 0.15 4.11 -11.68
N LEU A 250 0.00 2.92 -12.24
CA LEU A 250 -0.34 1.71 -11.50
C LEU A 250 0.84 0.74 -11.53
N ILE A 251 1.19 0.23 -10.35
CA ILE A 251 2.20 -0.82 -10.18
C ILE A 251 1.59 -1.97 -9.39
N TRP A 252 1.73 -3.21 -9.93
CA TRP A 252 1.08 -4.38 -9.32
C TRP A 252 1.66 -5.71 -9.80
N ASN A 253 1.17 -6.80 -9.22
CA ASN A 253 1.43 -8.16 -9.69
C ASN A 253 0.24 -8.63 -10.53
N ARG A 254 0.47 -9.01 -11.76
CA ARG A 254 -0.54 -9.60 -12.64
C ARG A 254 -0.94 -10.99 -12.17
N ALA A 255 -2.12 -11.46 -12.57
CA ALA A 255 -2.59 -12.79 -12.22
C ALA A 255 -1.69 -13.91 -12.76
N GLN A 256 -1.00 -13.65 -13.88
CA GLN A 256 -0.14 -14.62 -14.56
C GLN A 256 1.17 -13.94 -14.99
N PRO A 257 2.28 -14.70 -15.10
CA PRO A 257 3.53 -14.19 -15.66
C PRO A 257 3.36 -13.70 -17.09
N GLU A 258 4.20 -12.75 -17.49
CA GLU A 258 4.24 -12.26 -18.87
C GLU A 258 4.43 -13.41 -19.87
N GLY A 259 3.55 -13.45 -20.89
CA GLY A 259 3.59 -14.47 -21.95
C GLY A 259 3.05 -15.86 -21.52
N ARG A 260 2.38 -15.96 -20.39
CA ARG A 260 1.71 -17.18 -19.92
C ARG A 260 0.23 -16.94 -19.69
N ASP A 261 -0.58 -17.98 -19.94
CA ASP A 261 -2.02 -17.97 -19.75
C ASP A 261 -2.47 -18.75 -18.51
N ASP A 262 -1.50 -19.32 -17.75
CA ASP A 262 -1.74 -20.12 -16.56
C ASP A 262 -0.77 -19.76 -15.43
N TYR A 263 -1.21 -19.99 -14.21
CA TYR A 263 -0.40 -19.94 -12.99
C TYR A 263 -1.01 -20.88 -11.94
N PRO A 264 -0.22 -21.58 -11.11
CA PRO A 264 -0.75 -22.41 -10.04
C PRO A 264 -1.65 -21.61 -9.08
N LEU A 265 -2.83 -22.15 -8.78
CA LEU A 265 -3.78 -21.50 -7.89
C LEU A 265 -3.61 -21.99 -6.45
N SER A 266 -3.89 -21.11 -5.50
CA SER A 266 -3.93 -21.36 -4.06
C SER A 266 -5.33 -21.07 -3.52
N GLY A 267 -5.66 -21.55 -2.32
CA GLY A 267 -6.98 -21.36 -1.72
C GLY A 267 -8.07 -22.22 -2.37
N GLY A 268 -9.32 -21.79 -2.26
CA GLY A 268 -10.48 -22.60 -2.67
C GLY A 268 -10.79 -23.73 -1.67
N ASP A 269 -10.24 -23.62 -0.48
CA ASP A 269 -10.30 -24.63 0.60
C ASP A 269 -11.31 -24.27 1.71
N GLY A 270 -11.90 -23.06 1.63
CA GLY A 270 -12.81 -22.54 2.65
C GLY A 270 -12.12 -22.10 3.96
N VAL A 271 -10.81 -22.28 4.06
CA VAL A 271 -9.98 -21.89 5.22
C VAL A 271 -9.13 -20.68 4.87
N SER A 272 -8.29 -20.78 3.86
CA SER A 272 -7.52 -19.65 3.35
C SER A 272 -8.42 -18.70 2.58
N SER A 273 -9.15 -19.22 1.62
CA SER A 273 -10.12 -18.45 0.84
C SER A 273 -11.21 -19.33 0.25
N GLU A 274 -12.37 -18.73 0.02
CA GLU A 274 -13.53 -19.41 -0.59
C GLU A 274 -13.24 -19.81 -2.05
N VAL A 275 -12.49 -19.01 -2.77
CA VAL A 275 -12.16 -19.23 -4.18
C VAL A 275 -10.68 -19.50 -4.39
N ALA A 276 -10.37 -20.37 -5.35
CA ALA A 276 -9.01 -20.55 -5.80
C ALA A 276 -8.51 -19.29 -6.55
N HIS A 277 -7.29 -18.85 -6.28
CA HIS A 277 -6.75 -17.61 -6.81
C HIS A 277 -5.26 -17.72 -7.15
N SER A 278 -4.82 -16.90 -8.07
CA SER A 278 -3.39 -16.71 -8.32
C SER A 278 -2.76 -15.94 -7.17
N ASN A 279 -1.62 -16.42 -6.71
CA ASN A 279 -0.74 -15.72 -5.79
C ASN A 279 0.61 -15.38 -6.47
N HIS A 280 0.56 -15.11 -7.78
CA HIS A 280 1.72 -14.74 -8.56
C HIS A 280 2.36 -13.46 -8.04
N ARG A 281 3.61 -13.55 -7.61
CA ARG A 281 4.44 -12.44 -7.12
C ARG A 281 5.85 -12.51 -7.70
N GLY A 282 6.00 -13.25 -8.79
CA GLY A 282 7.28 -13.40 -9.49
C GLY A 282 7.66 -12.19 -10.34
N GLU A 283 6.70 -11.36 -10.71
CA GLU A 283 6.91 -10.20 -11.58
C GLU A 283 6.17 -8.98 -11.04
N LEU A 284 6.78 -7.81 -11.23
CA LEU A 284 6.19 -6.51 -10.92
C LEU A 284 5.97 -5.74 -12.22
N SER A 285 4.73 -5.37 -12.49
CA SER A 285 4.32 -4.68 -13.72
C SER A 285 3.89 -3.26 -13.46
N VAL A 286 4.04 -2.38 -14.46
CA VAL A 286 3.58 -0.99 -14.45
C VAL A 286 2.76 -0.68 -15.69
N MET A 287 1.81 0.25 -15.57
CA MET A 287 1.08 0.87 -16.69
C MET A 287 0.68 2.31 -16.34
N LEU A 288 0.41 3.10 -17.36
CA LEU A 288 0.04 4.51 -17.26
C LEU A 288 -1.33 4.78 -17.88
N SER A 289 -2.05 5.76 -17.34
CA SER A 289 -3.31 6.28 -17.91
C SER A 289 -3.27 7.80 -17.98
N GLU A 290 -3.72 8.36 -19.11
CA GLU A 290 -3.85 9.81 -19.33
C GLU A 290 -5.29 10.31 -19.09
N ASP A 291 -6.25 9.40 -18.91
CA ASP A 291 -7.68 9.64 -18.91
C ASP A 291 -8.39 9.08 -17.67
N ASP A 292 -7.72 9.23 -16.51
CA ASP A 292 -8.27 8.81 -15.21
C ASP A 292 -8.65 7.32 -15.13
N GLY A 293 -7.87 6.46 -15.79
CA GLY A 293 -8.04 5.02 -15.75
C GLY A 293 -9.05 4.47 -16.76
N ALA A 294 -9.60 5.31 -17.66
CA ALA A 294 -10.51 4.85 -18.72
C ALA A 294 -9.76 4.00 -19.74
N THR A 295 -8.53 4.39 -20.08
CA THR A 295 -7.61 3.57 -20.90
C THR A 295 -6.22 3.52 -20.25
N TRP A 296 -5.48 2.47 -20.58
CA TRP A 296 -4.16 2.20 -20.04
C TRP A 296 -3.18 1.83 -21.14
N THR A 297 -1.90 2.17 -20.96
CA THR A 297 -0.81 1.60 -21.75
C THR A 297 -0.74 0.09 -21.54
N GLN A 298 -0.06 -0.63 -22.43
CA GLN A 298 0.19 -2.06 -22.20
C GLN A 298 1.02 -2.26 -20.92
N PRO A 299 0.70 -3.27 -20.10
CA PRO A 299 1.50 -3.59 -18.93
C PRO A 299 2.95 -3.92 -19.30
N VAL A 300 3.89 -3.37 -18.56
CA VAL A 300 5.33 -3.58 -18.75
C VAL A 300 5.93 -4.16 -17.47
N VAL A 301 6.57 -5.31 -17.56
CA VAL A 301 7.32 -5.91 -16.45
C VAL A 301 8.61 -5.10 -16.22
N ILE A 302 8.79 -4.58 -15.01
CA ILE A 302 9.97 -3.80 -14.60
C ILE A 302 11.00 -4.63 -13.85
N ALA A 303 10.56 -5.67 -13.15
CA ALA A 303 11.42 -6.61 -12.42
C ALA A 303 10.76 -7.98 -12.32
N ARG A 304 11.58 -9.03 -12.29
CA ARG A 304 11.13 -10.41 -12.03
C ARG A 304 12.13 -11.18 -11.19
N VAL A 305 11.65 -12.13 -10.40
CA VAL A 305 12.52 -13.11 -9.73
C VAL A 305 13.03 -14.11 -10.74
N THR A 306 14.29 -14.56 -10.56
CA THR A 306 14.86 -15.62 -11.41
C THR A 306 14.57 -17.00 -10.81
N GLU A 307 14.66 -18.06 -11.63
CA GLU A 307 14.35 -19.45 -11.23
C GLU A 307 15.17 -19.93 -10.03
N ASP A 308 16.39 -19.40 -9.84
CA ASP A 308 17.27 -19.75 -8.71
C ASP A 308 16.84 -19.12 -7.36
N SER A 309 15.68 -18.47 -7.29
CA SER A 309 15.24 -17.69 -6.14
C SER A 309 14.00 -18.27 -5.45
N GLU A 310 14.05 -19.56 -5.12
CA GLU A 310 12.97 -20.27 -4.41
C GLU A 310 12.52 -19.50 -3.15
N GLY A 311 11.20 -19.30 -3.00
CA GLY A 311 10.59 -18.58 -1.89
C GLY A 311 10.75 -17.06 -1.92
N LYS A 312 11.36 -16.47 -2.96
CA LYS A 312 11.44 -15.02 -3.15
C LYS A 312 10.25 -14.51 -3.97
N CYS A 313 9.86 -13.28 -3.70
CA CYS A 313 8.75 -12.62 -4.40
C CYS A 313 8.97 -11.12 -4.46
N LEU A 314 8.39 -10.48 -5.46
CA LEU A 314 8.32 -9.02 -5.61
C LEU A 314 6.87 -8.60 -5.40
N SER A 315 6.57 -7.95 -4.28
CA SER A 315 5.20 -7.52 -3.96
C SER A 315 5.22 -6.35 -2.96
N TYR A 316 4.04 -5.83 -2.63
CA TYR A 316 3.91 -4.69 -1.72
C TYR A 316 4.71 -3.47 -2.20
N PRO A 317 4.55 -3.04 -3.46
CA PRO A 317 5.29 -1.90 -3.97
C PRO A 317 4.91 -0.61 -3.25
N ARG A 318 5.89 0.27 -3.09
CA ARG A 318 5.73 1.66 -2.73
C ARG A 318 6.30 2.51 -3.84
N VAL A 319 5.68 3.65 -4.08
CA VAL A 319 6.06 4.57 -5.15
C VAL A 319 6.35 5.93 -4.54
N PHE A 320 7.38 6.57 -5.04
CA PHE A 320 7.73 7.94 -4.70
C PHE A 320 8.22 8.65 -5.97
N GLU A 321 7.49 9.65 -6.43
CA GLU A 321 7.97 10.52 -7.50
C GLU A 321 8.98 11.50 -6.92
N ALA A 322 10.27 11.15 -7.04
CA ALA A 322 11.37 11.89 -6.44
C ALA A 322 11.57 13.27 -7.10
N ARG A 323 11.34 13.34 -8.42
CA ARG A 323 11.31 14.53 -9.27
C ARG A 323 10.28 14.30 -10.37
N PRO A 324 9.80 15.38 -11.07
CA PRO A 324 8.85 15.20 -12.17
C PRO A 324 9.30 14.11 -13.16
N GLY A 325 8.52 13.03 -13.25
CA GLY A 325 8.80 11.89 -14.12
C GLY A 325 9.92 10.95 -13.68
N GLU A 326 10.61 11.20 -12.55
CA GLU A 326 11.56 10.27 -11.93
C GLU A 326 10.86 9.55 -10.76
N ILE A 327 10.65 8.25 -10.92
CA ILE A 327 9.86 7.43 -10.00
C ILE A 327 10.78 6.42 -9.30
N TRP A 328 10.78 6.44 -7.98
CA TRP A 328 11.42 5.41 -7.17
C TRP A 328 10.37 4.40 -6.73
N VAL A 329 10.70 3.14 -6.89
CA VAL A 329 9.88 2.02 -6.45
C VAL A 329 10.66 1.21 -5.44
N THR A 330 10.08 0.95 -4.27
CA THR A 330 10.59 -0.05 -3.34
C THR A 330 9.58 -1.19 -3.24
N THR A 331 10.04 -2.42 -3.29
CA THR A 331 9.20 -3.61 -3.22
C THR A 331 9.83 -4.65 -2.31
N THR A 332 9.03 -5.48 -1.65
CA THR A 332 9.58 -6.60 -0.88
C THR A 332 10.31 -7.56 -1.82
N TYR A 333 11.40 -8.13 -1.30
CA TYR A 333 12.13 -9.21 -1.94
C TYR A 333 12.53 -10.23 -0.86
N ALA A 334 12.25 -11.50 -1.07
CA ALA A 334 12.36 -12.52 -0.01
C ALA A 334 11.41 -12.25 1.18
N GLY A 335 10.14 -12.00 0.89
CA GLY A 335 9.17 -11.55 1.90
C GLY A 335 9.58 -10.20 2.49
N PHE A 336 9.24 -9.95 3.74
CA PHE A 336 9.64 -8.71 4.43
C PHE A 336 11.10 -8.71 4.95
N GLY A 337 11.88 -9.76 4.64
CA GLY A 337 13.29 -9.87 5.04
C GLY A 337 14.27 -9.09 4.15
N GLY A 338 13.81 -8.52 3.04
CA GLY A 338 14.63 -7.73 2.12
C GLY A 338 13.80 -6.90 1.15
N TYR A 339 14.46 -5.94 0.52
CA TYR A 339 13.81 -5.02 -0.43
C TYR A 339 14.64 -4.89 -1.70
N LEU A 340 13.94 -4.75 -2.83
CA LEU A 340 14.49 -4.25 -4.08
C LEU A 340 14.02 -2.80 -4.24
N SER A 341 14.96 -1.89 -4.44
CA SER A 341 14.69 -0.48 -4.71
C SER A 341 15.20 -0.13 -6.10
N VAL A 342 14.33 0.43 -6.93
CA VAL A 342 14.65 0.78 -8.30
C VAL A 342 14.16 2.19 -8.65
N ARG A 343 14.83 2.80 -9.62
CA ARG A 343 14.44 4.05 -10.27
C ARG A 343 14.04 3.78 -11.70
N LEU A 344 12.94 4.39 -12.11
CA LEU A 344 12.45 4.37 -13.49
C LEU A 344 12.00 5.77 -13.90
N PHE A 345 11.89 6.02 -15.18
CA PHE A 345 11.43 7.29 -15.70
C PHE A 345 10.12 7.11 -16.47
N GLU A 346 9.14 7.98 -16.17
CA GLU A 346 7.81 7.95 -16.80
C GLU A 346 7.87 7.86 -18.33
N ARG A 347 8.78 8.62 -18.96
CA ARG A 347 8.97 8.68 -20.41
C ARG A 347 9.31 7.32 -21.06
N ASP A 348 9.77 6.35 -20.29
CA ASP A 348 10.19 5.03 -20.80
C ASP A 348 8.99 4.06 -20.91
N PHE A 349 7.79 4.50 -20.51
CA PHE A 349 6.56 3.70 -20.43
C PHE A 349 5.35 4.36 -21.13
N VAL A 350 5.57 5.46 -21.84
CA VAL A 350 4.54 6.23 -22.56
C VAL A 350 4.52 5.86 -24.04
#